data_d80bac569fe920b0cc55cf6137f8231d
#
_entry.id   d80bac569fe920b0cc55cf6137f8231d
#
_cell.length_a   1.000
_cell.length_b   1.000
_cell.length_c   1.000
_cell.angle_alpha   90.00
_cell.angle_beta   90.00
_cell.angle_gamma   90.00
#
_symmetry.space_group_name_H-M   'P 1'
#
loop_
_entity.id
_entity.type
_entity.pdbx_description
1 polymer ?
#
loop_
_entity_poly.entity_id
_entity_poly.type
_entity_poly.pdbx_seq_one_letter_code
_entity_poly.pdbx_strand_id
1 'polypeptide(L)'
;MTTVRDLRAQAGEEPITMLTAYDAVTAALVDAAGVDIVLVGDSMGNAVLGYDSTLPVTVDEVASRTGAVARGTEDALVVADMPFLSVGVDRADAIEHCGRMVKEEGAHAVKVESGPHTVPLTERLTDLGVPVMAHVGLTPQQVHRTGYTRQGVEQARAEEIADLAREHEEAGAFACVLEHVPANLAAGVTDELSVPTIGIGAGPDCDGQVLVFTDAVGLSAGSPPFAEAFGDVRGEMEAALDAYVEAVEGGSFPGPEHSRTVDELDELY
;
A
#
# COMPACT_ATOMS: atom_id res chain seq x y z
N MET A 1 -3.62 0.29 18.76
CA MET A 1 -3.97 -0.01 17.35
C MET A 1 -4.85 1.11 16.82
N THR A 2 -4.44 1.75 15.74
CA THR A 2 -5.16 2.81 15.03
C THR A 2 -6.45 2.27 14.40
N THR A 3 -7.54 3.02 14.53
CA THR A 3 -8.84 2.66 13.97
C THR A 3 -9.30 3.67 12.92
N VAL A 4 -10.28 3.31 12.10
CA VAL A 4 -10.94 4.22 11.15
C VAL A 4 -11.48 5.49 11.85
N ARG A 5 -11.95 5.35 13.09
CA ARG A 5 -12.44 6.48 13.88
C ARG A 5 -11.31 7.45 14.26
N ASP A 6 -10.15 6.90 14.62
CA ASP A 6 -8.99 7.71 15.01
C ASP A 6 -8.48 8.51 13.82
N LEU A 7 -8.37 7.87 12.63
CA LEU A 7 -8.00 8.55 11.40
C LEU A 7 -8.95 9.68 11.00
N ARG A 8 -10.27 9.45 11.14
CA ARG A 8 -11.26 10.52 10.90
C ARG A 8 -11.14 11.68 11.89
N ALA A 9 -10.73 11.43 13.12
CA ALA A 9 -10.52 12.46 14.11
C ALA A 9 -9.20 13.22 13.92
N GLN A 10 -8.22 12.60 13.25
CA GLN A 10 -6.91 13.16 12.95
C GLN A 10 -6.93 14.09 11.73
N ALA A 11 -7.85 13.86 10.77
CA ALA A 11 -7.98 14.65 9.55
C ALA A 11 -8.12 16.15 9.86
N GLY A 12 -7.30 16.96 9.19
CA GLY A 12 -7.24 18.42 9.39
C GLY A 12 -6.54 18.87 10.67
N GLU A 13 -6.21 17.98 11.61
CA GLU A 13 -5.55 18.30 12.89
C GLU A 13 -4.07 17.88 12.88
N GLU A 14 -3.76 16.64 12.49
CA GLU A 14 -2.41 16.12 12.40
C GLU A 14 -2.22 15.34 11.09
N PRO A 15 -1.04 15.43 10.43
CA PRO A 15 -0.79 14.70 9.20
C PRO A 15 -0.90 13.18 9.38
N ILE A 16 -1.59 12.51 8.46
CA ILE A 16 -1.73 11.04 8.43
C ILE A 16 -0.58 10.46 7.61
N THR A 17 0.12 9.50 8.19
CA THR A 17 1.22 8.79 7.53
C THR A 17 0.76 7.42 7.02
N MET A 18 1.10 7.11 5.76
CA MET A 18 0.79 5.83 5.16
C MET A 18 1.96 5.31 4.34
N LEU A 19 2.31 4.03 4.50
CA LEU A 19 3.31 3.33 3.69
C LEU A 19 2.79 1.97 3.24
N THR A 20 3.29 1.49 2.10
CA THR A 20 3.01 0.09 1.73
C THR A 20 3.90 -0.87 2.51
N ALA A 21 3.43 -2.11 2.70
CA ALA A 21 4.25 -3.25 3.10
C ALA A 21 3.73 -4.52 2.44
N TYR A 22 4.62 -5.51 2.25
CA TYR A 22 4.28 -6.72 1.50
C TYR A 22 4.69 -8.02 2.21
N ASP A 23 5.28 -7.92 3.40
CA ASP A 23 5.68 -9.03 4.26
C ASP A 23 5.73 -8.61 5.74
N ALA A 24 5.85 -9.59 6.64
CA ALA A 24 5.82 -9.33 8.07
C ALA A 24 7.05 -8.56 8.59
N VAL A 25 8.21 -8.69 7.93
CA VAL A 25 9.44 -8.03 8.39
C VAL A 25 9.38 -6.54 8.09
N THR A 26 9.01 -6.19 6.85
CA THR A 26 8.84 -4.77 6.47
C THR A 26 7.67 -4.14 7.19
N ALA A 27 6.56 -4.87 7.39
CA ALA A 27 5.41 -4.39 8.17
C ALA A 27 5.79 -4.03 9.60
N ALA A 28 6.57 -4.88 10.29
CA ALA A 28 7.03 -4.59 11.65
C ALA A 28 7.94 -3.35 11.72
N LEU A 29 8.76 -3.09 10.70
CA LEU A 29 9.59 -1.88 10.65
C LEU A 29 8.74 -0.62 10.43
N VAL A 30 7.75 -0.70 9.55
CA VAL A 30 6.82 0.40 9.26
C VAL A 30 5.97 0.72 10.50
N ASP A 31 5.43 -0.29 11.16
CA ASP A 31 4.64 -0.17 12.39
C ASP A 31 5.47 0.44 13.54
N ALA A 32 6.69 -0.06 13.74
CA ALA A 32 7.62 0.47 14.75
C ALA A 32 8.06 1.92 14.49
N ALA A 33 7.99 2.39 13.25
CA ALA A 33 8.22 3.79 12.90
C ALA A 33 7.04 4.71 13.27
N GLY A 34 5.90 4.16 13.68
CA GLY A 34 4.71 4.90 14.08
C GLY A 34 3.86 5.37 12.89
N VAL A 35 3.89 4.66 11.78
CA VAL A 35 3.03 4.95 10.62
C VAL A 35 1.57 4.61 10.95
N ASP A 36 0.64 5.49 10.60
CA ASP A 36 -0.78 5.33 10.95
C ASP A 36 -1.48 4.23 10.16
N ILE A 37 -1.10 4.08 8.86
CA ILE A 37 -1.71 3.12 7.93
C ILE A 37 -0.64 2.31 7.21
N VAL A 38 -0.77 0.98 7.25
CA VAL A 38 0.01 0.06 6.41
C VAL A 38 -0.87 -0.45 5.26
N LEU A 39 -0.48 -0.14 4.03
CA LEU A 39 -1.18 -0.57 2.82
C LEU A 39 -0.54 -1.83 2.24
N VAL A 40 -1.32 -2.88 2.09
CA VAL A 40 -0.94 -4.03 1.25
C VAL A 40 -1.39 -3.72 -0.18
N GLY A 41 -0.58 -2.92 -0.89
CA GLY A 41 -0.91 -2.40 -2.20
C GLY A 41 -0.73 -3.43 -3.32
N ASP A 42 -1.57 -3.38 -4.37
CA ASP A 42 -1.34 -4.12 -5.60
C ASP A 42 -0.06 -3.65 -6.34
N SER A 43 0.48 -2.49 -5.94
CA SER A 43 1.85 -2.04 -6.28
C SER A 43 2.94 -3.06 -5.94
N MET A 44 2.62 -4.11 -5.13
CA MET A 44 3.52 -5.27 -4.97
C MET A 44 3.92 -5.88 -6.31
N GLY A 45 3.06 -5.81 -7.32
CA GLY A 45 3.34 -6.30 -8.66
C GLY A 45 4.65 -5.72 -9.20
N ASN A 46 4.79 -4.42 -9.20
CA ASN A 46 5.97 -3.70 -9.67
C ASN A 46 7.10 -3.70 -8.62
N ALA A 47 6.75 -3.49 -7.36
CA ALA A 47 7.73 -3.22 -6.31
C ALA A 47 8.55 -4.46 -5.90
N VAL A 48 7.92 -5.65 -5.84
CA VAL A 48 8.54 -6.86 -5.28
C VAL A 48 8.29 -8.14 -6.05
N LEU A 49 7.29 -8.22 -6.94
CA LEU A 49 6.99 -9.42 -7.71
C LEU A 49 7.61 -9.39 -9.11
N GLY A 50 8.13 -8.24 -9.57
CA GLY A 50 8.80 -8.10 -10.86
C GLY A 50 7.86 -8.07 -12.07
N TYR A 51 6.58 -7.76 -11.87
CA TYR A 51 5.65 -7.51 -12.95
C TYR A 51 5.84 -6.10 -13.53
N ASP A 52 5.53 -5.91 -14.81
CA ASP A 52 5.60 -4.60 -15.48
C ASP A 52 4.45 -3.65 -15.06
N SER A 53 3.41 -4.17 -14.42
CA SER A 53 2.23 -3.41 -13.96
C SER A 53 1.56 -4.11 -12.78
N THR A 54 0.55 -3.46 -12.18
CA THR A 54 -0.27 -4.04 -11.10
C THR A 54 -1.30 -5.06 -11.61
N LEU A 55 -1.58 -5.06 -12.91
CA LEU A 55 -2.67 -5.88 -13.51
C LEU A 55 -2.56 -7.39 -13.31
N PRO A 56 -1.36 -8.02 -13.29
CA PRO A 56 -1.26 -9.46 -13.08
C PRO A 56 -1.51 -9.91 -11.64
N VAL A 57 -1.51 -8.97 -10.68
CA VAL A 57 -1.67 -9.30 -9.25
C VAL A 57 -3.03 -9.94 -9.00
N THR A 58 -3.01 -11.10 -8.36
CA THR A 58 -4.21 -11.89 -8.05
C THR A 58 -4.75 -11.62 -6.64
N VAL A 59 -6.01 -11.99 -6.42
CA VAL A 59 -6.62 -11.95 -5.07
C VAL A 59 -5.84 -12.82 -4.08
N ASP A 60 -5.33 -13.98 -4.52
CA ASP A 60 -4.56 -14.88 -3.65
C ASP A 60 -3.20 -14.30 -3.26
N GLU A 61 -2.54 -13.57 -4.15
CA GLU A 61 -1.29 -12.86 -3.82
C GLU A 61 -1.55 -11.74 -2.80
N VAL A 62 -2.58 -10.91 -3.01
CA VAL A 62 -2.96 -9.88 -2.05
C VAL A 62 -3.33 -10.51 -0.71
N ALA A 63 -4.15 -11.56 -0.69
CA ALA A 63 -4.54 -12.28 0.52
C ALA A 63 -3.33 -12.81 1.29
N SER A 64 -2.42 -13.51 0.62
CA SER A 64 -1.20 -14.04 1.22
C SER A 64 -0.33 -12.93 1.85
N ARG A 65 -0.19 -11.79 1.16
CA ARG A 65 0.59 -10.65 1.66
C ARG A 65 -0.13 -9.94 2.79
N THR A 66 -1.45 -9.77 2.70
CA THR A 66 -2.27 -9.20 3.77
C THR A 66 -2.11 -9.98 5.07
N GLY A 67 -2.22 -11.31 5.01
CA GLY A 67 -2.01 -12.16 6.19
C GLY A 67 -0.59 -12.05 6.78
N ALA A 68 0.43 -11.88 5.94
CA ALA A 68 1.80 -11.68 6.40
C ALA A 68 1.97 -10.32 7.08
N VAL A 69 1.50 -9.25 6.45
CA VAL A 69 1.55 -7.87 6.97
C VAL A 69 0.76 -7.76 8.27
N ALA A 70 -0.46 -8.29 8.34
CA ALA A 70 -1.28 -8.26 9.55
C ALA A 70 -0.60 -8.92 10.76
N ARG A 71 0.18 -9.98 10.53
CA ARG A 71 0.98 -10.61 11.62
C ARG A 71 2.20 -9.79 12.05
N GLY A 72 2.69 -8.90 11.22
CA GLY A 72 3.82 -8.02 11.51
C GLY A 72 3.43 -6.63 12.03
N THR A 73 2.13 -6.33 12.11
CA THR A 73 1.60 -5.00 12.49
C THR A 73 0.84 -5.12 13.81
N GLU A 74 1.14 -4.26 14.77
CA GLU A 74 0.50 -4.23 16.10
C GLU A 74 -0.38 -2.98 16.27
N ASP A 75 0.08 -1.81 15.83
CA ASP A 75 -0.52 -0.52 16.10
C ASP A 75 -1.15 0.19 14.88
N ALA A 76 -0.59 0.05 13.69
CA ALA A 76 -1.12 0.69 12.47
C ALA A 76 -2.41 0.04 11.96
N LEU A 77 -3.23 0.82 11.23
CA LEU A 77 -4.38 0.30 10.49
C LEU A 77 -3.91 -0.44 9.22
N VAL A 78 -4.20 -1.73 9.10
CA VAL A 78 -3.88 -2.52 7.88
C VAL A 78 -4.99 -2.39 6.86
N VAL A 79 -4.66 -1.91 5.67
CA VAL A 79 -5.58 -1.78 4.53
C VAL A 79 -5.12 -2.71 3.40
N ALA A 80 -6.02 -3.57 2.90
CA ALA A 80 -5.77 -4.44 1.75
C ALA A 80 -6.29 -3.80 0.46
N ASP A 81 -5.43 -3.69 -0.54
CA ASP A 81 -5.81 -3.19 -1.86
C ASP A 81 -6.48 -4.29 -2.68
N MET A 82 -7.63 -3.99 -3.26
CA MET A 82 -8.33 -4.96 -4.09
C MET A 82 -7.77 -4.95 -5.52
N PRO A 83 -7.21 -6.07 -6.01
CA PRO A 83 -6.50 -6.09 -7.28
C PRO A 83 -7.44 -6.01 -8.50
N PHE A 84 -6.86 -5.79 -9.66
CA PHE A 84 -7.58 -5.62 -10.93
C PHE A 84 -8.61 -6.73 -11.16
N LEU A 85 -9.83 -6.36 -11.56
CA LEU A 85 -10.99 -7.22 -11.80
C LEU A 85 -11.51 -8.01 -10.59
N SER A 86 -10.98 -7.82 -9.40
CA SER A 86 -11.50 -8.48 -8.19
C SER A 86 -12.80 -7.86 -7.68
N VAL A 87 -13.06 -6.57 -8.03
CA VAL A 87 -14.17 -5.76 -7.54
C VAL A 87 -14.90 -5.09 -8.68
N GLY A 88 -15.53 -5.41 -9.53
CA GLY A 88 -16.18 -4.67 -10.63
C GLY A 88 -16.86 -5.55 -11.64
N VAL A 89 -16.66 -6.87 -11.50
CA VAL A 89 -17.22 -7.87 -12.42
C VAL A 89 -18.54 -8.42 -11.86
N ASP A 90 -18.50 -9.07 -10.73
CA ASP A 90 -19.66 -9.56 -10.00
C ASP A 90 -19.68 -9.03 -8.57
N ARG A 91 -20.85 -8.61 -8.09
CA ARG A 91 -20.98 -8.00 -6.75
C ARG A 91 -20.81 -9.02 -5.64
N ALA A 92 -21.27 -10.27 -5.83
CA ALA A 92 -21.14 -11.28 -4.79
C ALA A 92 -19.69 -11.71 -4.63
N ASP A 93 -18.98 -11.92 -5.73
CA ASP A 93 -17.56 -12.24 -5.75
C ASP A 93 -16.74 -11.08 -5.14
N ALA A 94 -17.06 -9.84 -5.48
CA ALA A 94 -16.40 -8.65 -4.91
C ALA A 94 -16.55 -8.59 -3.38
N ILE A 95 -17.74 -8.85 -2.85
CA ILE A 95 -18.00 -8.88 -1.40
C ILE A 95 -17.26 -10.04 -0.75
N GLU A 96 -17.19 -11.20 -1.39
CA GLU A 96 -16.44 -12.36 -0.90
C GLU A 96 -14.95 -12.06 -0.85
N HIS A 97 -14.37 -11.48 -1.90
CA HIS A 97 -12.96 -11.08 -1.94
C HIS A 97 -12.62 -10.07 -0.85
N CYS A 98 -13.41 -8.98 -0.71
CA CYS A 98 -13.21 -7.99 0.35
C CYS A 98 -13.39 -8.61 1.75
N GLY A 99 -14.41 -9.45 1.91
CA GLY A 99 -14.70 -10.18 3.15
C GLY A 99 -13.55 -11.10 3.56
N ARG A 100 -12.91 -11.78 2.59
CA ARG A 100 -11.73 -12.61 2.82
C ARG A 100 -10.59 -11.79 3.42
N MET A 101 -10.27 -10.62 2.87
CA MET A 101 -9.18 -9.76 3.37
C MET A 101 -9.37 -9.39 4.84
N VAL A 102 -10.60 -9.03 5.21
CA VAL A 102 -10.91 -8.60 6.58
C VAL A 102 -11.07 -9.80 7.53
N LYS A 103 -11.80 -10.83 7.11
CA LYS A 103 -12.21 -11.94 7.98
C LYS A 103 -11.11 -13.00 8.14
N GLU A 104 -10.34 -13.28 7.08
CA GLU A 104 -9.41 -14.40 7.04
C GLU A 104 -7.96 -13.94 7.13
N GLU A 105 -7.64 -12.82 6.47
CA GLU A 105 -6.27 -12.34 6.36
C GLU A 105 -5.91 -11.24 7.39
N GLY A 106 -6.91 -10.71 8.11
CA GLY A 106 -6.69 -9.78 9.21
C GLY A 106 -6.50 -8.31 8.81
N ALA A 107 -6.90 -7.92 7.59
CA ALA A 107 -7.01 -6.51 7.24
C ALA A 107 -8.12 -5.83 8.07
N HIS A 108 -7.96 -4.56 8.35
CA HIS A 108 -8.97 -3.73 9.04
C HIS A 108 -9.91 -3.03 8.04
N ALA A 109 -9.45 -2.81 6.81
CA ALA A 109 -10.18 -2.14 5.74
C ALA A 109 -9.70 -2.64 4.37
N VAL A 110 -10.45 -2.30 3.32
CA VAL A 110 -10.05 -2.54 1.93
C VAL A 110 -9.92 -1.23 1.18
N LYS A 111 -8.99 -1.17 0.19
CA LYS A 111 -8.90 -0.07 -0.77
C LYS A 111 -9.45 -0.51 -2.12
N VAL A 112 -10.18 0.37 -2.79
CA VAL A 112 -10.82 0.10 -4.07
C VAL A 112 -10.48 1.22 -5.04
N GLU A 113 -9.89 0.89 -6.20
CA GLU A 113 -9.77 1.84 -7.30
C GLU A 113 -11.16 2.22 -7.83
N SER A 114 -11.44 3.51 -7.77
CA SER A 114 -12.79 4.03 -7.85
C SER A 114 -13.24 4.30 -9.28
N GLY A 115 -14.50 4.01 -9.53
CA GLY A 115 -15.25 4.35 -10.71
C GLY A 115 -16.74 4.39 -10.39
N PRO A 116 -17.60 4.93 -11.27
CA PRO A 116 -19.05 4.98 -10.99
C PRO A 116 -19.66 3.61 -10.67
N HIS A 117 -19.06 2.53 -11.18
CA HIS A 117 -19.51 1.16 -10.95
C HIS A 117 -19.13 0.61 -9.56
N THR A 118 -18.15 1.22 -8.87
CA THR A 118 -17.70 0.80 -7.54
C THR A 118 -18.38 1.57 -6.40
N VAL A 119 -19.05 2.69 -6.67
CA VAL A 119 -19.83 3.44 -5.65
C VAL A 119 -20.91 2.56 -4.99
N PRO A 120 -21.76 1.81 -5.75
CA PRO A 120 -22.74 0.91 -5.14
C PRO A 120 -22.11 -0.29 -4.40
N LEU A 121 -20.87 -0.65 -4.71
CA LEU A 121 -20.13 -1.66 -3.96
C LEU A 121 -19.64 -1.08 -2.64
N THR A 122 -19.10 0.15 -2.64
CA THR A 122 -18.68 0.85 -1.42
C THR A 122 -19.84 0.95 -0.44
N GLU A 123 -21.02 1.43 -0.85
CA GLU A 123 -22.22 1.49 -0.03
C GLU A 123 -22.56 0.10 0.56
N ARG A 124 -22.52 -0.94 -0.28
CA ARG A 124 -22.83 -2.29 0.19
C ARG A 124 -21.83 -2.85 1.20
N LEU A 125 -20.52 -2.62 0.99
CA LEU A 125 -19.47 -3.07 1.89
C LEU A 125 -19.56 -2.36 3.24
N THR A 126 -19.78 -1.04 3.23
CA THR A 126 -19.91 -0.23 4.45
C THR A 126 -21.16 -0.61 5.25
N ASP A 127 -22.28 -0.88 4.59
CA ASP A 127 -23.50 -1.43 5.22
C ASP A 127 -23.27 -2.78 5.91
N LEU A 128 -22.37 -3.59 5.34
CA LEU A 128 -21.99 -4.89 5.92
C LEU A 128 -20.93 -4.78 7.02
N GLY A 129 -20.40 -3.56 7.27
CA GLY A 129 -19.40 -3.30 8.28
C GLY A 129 -17.96 -3.49 7.81
N VAL A 130 -17.71 -3.55 6.49
CA VAL A 130 -16.37 -3.56 5.90
C VAL A 130 -15.96 -2.12 5.57
N PRO A 131 -14.96 -1.53 6.26
CA PRO A 131 -14.50 -0.18 5.95
C PRO A 131 -13.83 -0.13 4.57
N VAL A 132 -14.16 0.92 3.80
CA VAL A 132 -13.65 1.11 2.44
C VAL A 132 -12.87 2.41 2.35
N MET A 133 -11.65 2.34 1.79
CA MET A 133 -10.86 3.48 1.34
C MET A 133 -11.04 3.61 -0.17
N ALA A 134 -11.55 4.74 -0.63
CA ALA A 134 -11.68 5.04 -2.06
C ALA A 134 -10.31 5.44 -2.65
N HIS A 135 -10.13 5.27 -3.96
CA HIS A 135 -8.92 5.69 -4.66
C HIS A 135 -9.29 6.32 -6.01
N VAL A 136 -9.06 7.61 -6.15
CA VAL A 136 -9.38 8.40 -7.35
C VAL A 136 -8.13 9.07 -7.94
N GLY A 137 -8.26 9.59 -9.16
CA GLY A 137 -7.17 10.21 -9.91
C GLY A 137 -6.55 9.25 -10.92
N LEU A 138 -5.24 9.05 -10.86
CA LEU A 138 -4.60 7.95 -11.56
C LEU A 138 -4.95 6.65 -10.85
N THR A 139 -5.49 5.71 -11.58
CA THR A 139 -5.78 4.36 -11.13
C THR A 139 -4.92 3.39 -11.93
N PRO A 140 -3.83 2.83 -11.37
CA PRO A 140 -2.89 1.95 -12.07
C PRO A 140 -3.55 0.76 -12.77
N GLN A 141 -4.67 0.27 -12.25
CA GLN A 141 -5.45 -0.80 -12.88
C GLN A 141 -6.06 -0.40 -14.23
N GLN A 142 -6.12 0.89 -14.54
CA GLN A 142 -6.58 1.39 -15.85
C GLN A 142 -5.42 1.79 -16.78
N VAL A 143 -4.20 1.35 -16.52
CA VAL A 143 -2.99 1.74 -17.27
C VAL A 143 -3.10 1.53 -18.78
N HIS A 144 -3.76 0.47 -19.25
CA HIS A 144 -3.98 0.25 -20.69
C HIS A 144 -4.97 1.22 -21.32
N ARG A 145 -5.78 1.90 -20.53
CA ARG A 145 -6.75 2.90 -20.99
C ARG A 145 -6.19 4.32 -20.91
N THR A 146 -5.49 4.66 -19.83
CA THR A 146 -5.09 6.05 -19.53
C THR A 146 -3.58 6.26 -19.52
N GLY A 147 -2.76 5.19 -19.53
CA GLY A 147 -1.33 5.28 -19.23
C GLY A 147 -1.05 5.75 -17.79
N TYR A 148 0.21 5.95 -17.45
CA TYR A 148 0.64 6.55 -16.18
C TYR A 148 0.71 8.08 -16.28
N THR A 149 -0.35 8.72 -16.77
CA THR A 149 -0.40 10.18 -16.96
C THR A 149 -1.16 10.86 -15.83
N ARG A 150 -0.77 12.10 -15.50
CA ARG A 150 -1.47 12.91 -14.50
C ARG A 150 -2.92 13.09 -14.89
N GLN A 151 -3.84 12.79 -13.98
CA GLN A 151 -5.29 12.88 -14.18
C GLN A 151 -5.81 14.22 -13.63
N GLY A 152 -6.98 14.66 -14.14
CA GLY A 152 -7.61 15.89 -13.66
C GLY A 152 -6.93 17.19 -14.12
N VAL A 153 -6.15 17.15 -15.21
CA VAL A 153 -5.52 18.34 -15.80
C VAL A 153 -6.56 19.19 -16.56
N GLU A 154 -7.53 18.53 -17.18
CA GLU A 154 -8.65 19.21 -17.86
C GLU A 154 -9.80 19.39 -16.86
N GLN A 155 -10.49 20.55 -16.94
CA GLN A 155 -11.55 20.91 -15.99
C GLN A 155 -12.62 19.83 -15.85
N ALA A 156 -13.15 19.32 -16.97
CA ALA A 156 -14.19 18.27 -16.93
C ALA A 156 -13.71 17.00 -16.20
N ARG A 157 -12.44 16.61 -16.42
CA ARG A 157 -11.87 15.44 -15.72
C ARG A 157 -11.59 15.72 -14.25
N ALA A 158 -11.24 16.97 -13.90
CA ALA A 158 -11.09 17.38 -12.49
C ALA A 158 -12.44 17.31 -11.76
N GLU A 159 -13.50 17.82 -12.37
CA GLU A 159 -14.88 17.75 -11.86
C GLU A 159 -15.33 16.29 -11.65
N GLU A 160 -15.10 15.41 -12.65
CA GLU A 160 -15.41 13.97 -12.52
C GLU A 160 -14.67 13.29 -11.35
N ILE A 161 -13.40 13.66 -11.11
CA ILE A 161 -12.62 13.10 -9.97
C ILE A 161 -13.18 13.58 -8.65
N ALA A 162 -13.49 14.89 -8.53
CA ALA A 162 -14.07 15.45 -7.31
C ALA A 162 -15.47 14.87 -7.03
N ASP A 163 -16.32 14.76 -8.06
CA ASP A 163 -17.64 14.15 -7.93
C ASP A 163 -17.54 12.69 -7.45
N LEU A 164 -16.64 11.91 -8.06
CA LEU A 164 -16.45 10.51 -7.69
C LEU A 164 -15.93 10.34 -6.25
N ALA A 165 -15.03 11.21 -5.80
CA ALA A 165 -14.57 11.21 -4.42
C ALA A 165 -15.73 11.46 -3.43
N ARG A 166 -16.58 12.43 -3.75
CA ARG A 166 -17.79 12.77 -2.98
C ARG A 166 -18.82 11.64 -2.98
N GLU A 167 -19.07 11.02 -4.12
CA GLU A 167 -19.97 9.88 -4.24
C GLU A 167 -19.51 8.69 -3.37
N HIS A 168 -18.20 8.44 -3.28
CA HIS A 168 -17.66 7.40 -2.42
C HIS A 168 -17.75 7.78 -0.93
N GLU A 169 -17.56 9.04 -0.56
CA GLU A 169 -17.81 9.51 0.79
C GLU A 169 -19.29 9.31 1.18
N GLU A 170 -20.22 9.73 0.33
CA GLU A 170 -21.67 9.54 0.54
C GLU A 170 -22.04 8.06 0.66
N ALA A 171 -21.34 7.18 -0.06
CA ALA A 171 -21.46 5.73 0.04
C ALA A 171 -20.79 5.14 1.29
N GLY A 172 -20.20 5.98 2.15
CA GLY A 172 -19.66 5.59 3.46
C GLY A 172 -18.17 5.26 3.47
N ALA A 173 -17.41 5.56 2.40
CA ALA A 173 -15.95 5.44 2.44
C ALA A 173 -15.38 6.23 3.63
N PHE A 174 -14.36 5.67 4.30
CA PHE A 174 -13.78 6.32 5.47
C PHE A 174 -12.61 7.25 5.14
N ALA A 175 -12.01 7.10 3.96
CA ALA A 175 -10.89 7.89 3.46
C ALA A 175 -10.86 7.82 1.93
N CYS A 176 -10.13 8.75 1.30
CA CYS A 176 -9.95 8.80 -0.14
C CYS A 176 -8.47 9.02 -0.50
N VAL A 177 -7.89 8.12 -1.30
CA VAL A 177 -6.57 8.32 -1.91
C VAL A 177 -6.72 9.17 -3.17
N LEU A 178 -5.89 10.20 -3.28
CA LEU A 178 -5.76 11.07 -4.45
C LEU A 178 -4.41 10.80 -5.11
N GLU A 179 -4.40 10.10 -6.25
CA GLU A 179 -3.15 9.74 -6.92
C GLU A 179 -2.93 10.55 -8.20
N HIS A 180 -1.74 11.16 -8.27
CA HIS A 180 -1.19 11.83 -9.45
C HIS A 180 -2.16 12.80 -10.11
N VAL A 181 -2.72 13.70 -9.30
CA VAL A 181 -3.60 14.80 -9.69
C VAL A 181 -2.90 16.15 -9.48
N PRO A 182 -3.39 17.26 -10.07
CA PRO A 182 -2.90 18.60 -9.75
C PRO A 182 -3.10 18.95 -8.26
N ALA A 183 -2.12 19.60 -7.63
CA ALA A 183 -2.17 19.94 -6.21
C ALA A 183 -3.39 20.80 -5.84
N ASN A 184 -3.78 21.75 -6.69
CA ASN A 184 -4.97 22.56 -6.47
C ASN A 184 -6.29 21.80 -6.58
N LEU A 185 -6.34 20.71 -7.39
CA LEU A 185 -7.48 19.80 -7.39
C LEU A 185 -7.53 19.01 -6.07
N ALA A 186 -6.38 18.47 -5.64
CA ALA A 186 -6.30 17.73 -4.38
C ALA A 186 -6.70 18.61 -3.18
N ALA A 187 -6.20 19.86 -3.11
CA ALA A 187 -6.59 20.80 -2.09
C ALA A 187 -8.11 21.05 -2.08
N GLY A 188 -8.71 21.29 -3.26
CA GLY A 188 -10.15 21.51 -3.37
C GLY A 188 -10.97 20.29 -2.92
N VAL A 189 -10.55 19.07 -3.28
CA VAL A 189 -11.21 17.83 -2.84
C VAL A 189 -11.06 17.66 -1.32
N THR A 190 -9.88 17.94 -0.76
CA THR A 190 -9.64 17.86 0.68
C THR A 190 -10.53 18.85 1.45
N ASP A 191 -10.68 20.08 0.96
CA ASP A 191 -11.55 21.09 1.58
C ASP A 191 -13.06 20.71 1.53
N GLU A 192 -13.47 19.93 0.53
CA GLU A 192 -14.86 19.52 0.34
C GLU A 192 -15.25 18.27 1.14
N LEU A 193 -14.34 17.31 1.29
CA LEU A 193 -14.63 16.05 1.96
C LEU A 193 -14.56 16.19 3.49
N SER A 194 -15.36 15.42 4.20
CA SER A 194 -15.32 15.28 5.65
C SER A 194 -14.53 14.05 6.12
N VAL A 195 -14.09 13.22 5.17
CA VAL A 195 -13.23 12.07 5.42
C VAL A 195 -11.78 12.37 5.03
N PRO A 196 -10.79 11.73 5.67
CA PRO A 196 -9.37 11.96 5.36
C PRO A 196 -9.03 11.74 3.88
N THR A 197 -8.23 12.65 3.32
CA THR A 197 -7.61 12.50 2.02
C THR A 197 -6.13 12.12 2.16
N ILE A 198 -5.68 11.14 1.37
CA ILE A 198 -4.29 10.66 1.37
C ILE A 198 -3.70 10.89 -0.03
N GLY A 199 -2.69 11.74 -0.12
CA GLY A 199 -2.05 12.11 -1.38
C GLY A 199 -0.90 11.18 -1.77
N ILE A 200 -0.76 10.92 -3.07
CA ILE A 200 0.46 10.43 -3.70
C ILE A 200 0.64 11.14 -5.05
N GLY A 201 1.69 11.93 -5.18
CA GLY A 201 1.86 12.79 -6.36
C GLY A 201 0.72 13.82 -6.55
N ALA A 202 0.05 14.20 -5.46
CA ALA A 202 -1.12 15.08 -5.42
C ALA A 202 -0.83 16.44 -4.74
N GLY A 203 0.40 16.70 -4.34
CA GLY A 203 0.78 17.93 -3.62
C GLY A 203 0.65 17.79 -2.11
N PRO A 204 0.92 18.88 -1.35
CA PRO A 204 1.05 18.82 0.10
C PRO A 204 -0.27 19.01 0.88
N ASP A 205 -1.36 19.38 0.23
CA ASP A 205 -2.58 19.87 0.88
C ASP A 205 -3.62 18.77 1.17
N CYS A 206 -3.25 17.48 1.08
CA CYS A 206 -4.05 16.37 1.60
C CYS A 206 -3.81 16.19 3.11
N ASP A 207 -4.75 15.57 3.82
CA ASP A 207 -4.62 15.26 5.25
C ASP A 207 -3.47 14.29 5.56
N GLY A 208 -3.08 13.47 4.58
CA GLY A 208 -1.96 12.53 4.71
C GLY A 208 -1.26 12.27 3.39
N GLN A 209 -0.17 11.47 3.47
CA GLN A 209 0.63 11.08 2.31
C GLN A 209 0.92 9.58 2.33
N VAL A 210 0.94 8.96 1.16
CA VAL A 210 1.37 7.58 0.99
C VAL A 210 2.53 7.47 0.00
N LEU A 211 3.47 6.57 0.29
CA LEU A 211 4.51 6.14 -0.64
C LEU A 211 4.61 4.61 -0.68
N VAL A 212 5.14 4.11 -1.78
CA VAL A 212 5.60 2.72 -1.87
C VAL A 212 6.84 2.57 -0.99
N PHE A 213 6.84 1.58 -0.10
CA PHE A 213 7.93 1.35 0.87
C PHE A 213 9.32 1.33 0.22
N THR A 214 9.46 0.57 -0.88
CA THR A 214 10.74 0.44 -1.57
C THR A 214 11.26 1.75 -2.15
N ASP A 215 10.36 2.66 -2.52
CA ASP A 215 10.73 4.01 -2.97
C ASP A 215 11.15 4.87 -1.78
N ALA A 216 10.35 4.88 -0.72
CA ALA A 216 10.60 5.68 0.48
C ALA A 216 11.95 5.38 1.14
N VAL A 217 12.36 4.11 1.19
CA VAL A 217 13.64 3.71 1.81
C VAL A 217 14.83 3.70 0.84
N GLY A 218 14.62 4.01 -0.45
CA GLY A 218 15.67 3.99 -1.47
C GLY A 218 16.13 2.58 -1.85
N LEU A 219 15.21 1.60 -1.85
CA LEU A 219 15.48 0.23 -2.31
C LEU A 219 15.18 0.06 -3.80
N SER A 220 14.22 0.79 -4.35
CA SER A 220 13.86 0.78 -5.77
C SER A 220 15.04 1.21 -6.66
N ALA A 221 15.19 0.58 -7.84
CA ALA A 221 16.18 0.99 -8.82
C ALA A 221 15.83 2.31 -9.54
N GLY A 222 14.58 2.74 -9.44
CA GLY A 222 14.04 4.00 -9.96
C GLY A 222 12.67 4.22 -9.38
N SER A 223 12.34 5.47 -9.06
CA SER A 223 11.08 5.88 -8.44
C SER A 223 10.34 6.89 -9.31
N PRO A 224 9.01 7.00 -9.20
CA PRO A 224 8.26 8.06 -9.86
C PRO A 224 8.79 9.45 -9.46
N PRO A 225 8.67 10.46 -10.34
CA PRO A 225 9.21 11.80 -10.08
C PRO A 225 8.63 12.51 -8.83
N PHE A 226 7.52 12.04 -8.32
CA PHE A 226 6.87 12.56 -7.11
C PHE A 226 7.28 11.82 -5.82
N ALA A 227 8.00 10.70 -5.93
CA ALA A 227 8.49 9.97 -4.78
C ALA A 227 9.87 10.48 -4.37
N GLU A 228 10.11 10.55 -3.07
CA GLU A 228 11.39 10.89 -2.47
C GLU A 228 11.94 9.69 -1.68
N ALA A 229 13.22 9.41 -1.83
CA ALA A 229 13.91 8.42 -1.03
C ALA A 229 14.51 9.10 0.22
N PHE A 230 14.12 8.64 1.40
CA PHE A 230 14.60 9.15 2.69
C PHE A 230 15.84 8.41 3.20
N GLY A 231 16.32 7.40 2.46
CA GLY A 231 17.51 6.61 2.77
C GLY A 231 18.11 5.95 1.54
N ASP A 232 19.18 5.16 1.74
CA ASP A 232 19.85 4.35 0.70
C ASP A 232 19.96 2.89 1.15
N VAL A 233 18.80 2.25 1.37
CA VAL A 233 18.76 0.84 1.79
C VAL A 233 19.36 -0.08 0.71
N ARG A 234 19.24 0.27 -0.57
CA ARG A 234 19.86 -0.50 -1.67
C ARG A 234 21.37 -0.57 -1.51
N GLY A 235 22.03 0.57 -1.32
CA GLY A 235 23.50 0.61 -1.14
C GLY A 235 23.96 -0.17 0.07
N GLU A 236 23.24 -0.08 1.18
CA GLU A 236 23.54 -0.86 2.41
C GLU A 236 23.36 -2.36 2.19
N MET A 237 22.32 -2.78 1.46
CA MET A 237 22.10 -4.19 1.13
C MET A 237 23.19 -4.73 0.19
N GLU A 238 23.56 -3.96 -0.83
CA GLU A 238 24.63 -4.33 -1.78
C GLU A 238 25.95 -4.51 -1.02
N ALA A 239 26.33 -3.56 -0.16
CA ALA A 239 27.55 -3.66 0.65
C ALA A 239 27.55 -4.88 1.59
N ALA A 240 26.40 -5.19 2.20
CA ALA A 240 26.28 -6.36 3.07
C ALA A 240 26.40 -7.69 2.29
N LEU A 241 25.84 -7.75 1.08
CA LEU A 241 25.93 -8.92 0.21
C LEU A 241 27.38 -9.13 -0.29
N ASP A 242 28.07 -8.06 -0.70
CA ASP A 242 29.48 -8.11 -1.10
C ASP A 242 30.37 -8.61 0.05
N ALA A 243 30.17 -8.07 1.26
CA ALA A 243 30.89 -8.51 2.45
C ALA A 243 30.66 -9.99 2.78
N TYR A 244 29.45 -10.50 2.60
CA TYR A 244 29.13 -11.92 2.78
C TYR A 244 29.88 -12.79 1.75
N VAL A 245 29.85 -12.41 0.47
CA VAL A 245 30.54 -13.12 -0.61
C VAL A 245 32.05 -13.17 -0.34
N GLU A 246 32.66 -12.02 -0.03
CA GLU A 246 34.10 -11.93 0.31
C GLU A 246 34.46 -12.80 1.52
N ALA A 247 33.62 -12.83 2.56
CA ALA A 247 33.86 -13.64 3.75
C ALA A 247 33.83 -15.14 3.45
N VAL A 248 32.89 -15.59 2.61
CA VAL A 248 32.78 -16.99 2.19
C VAL A 248 33.97 -17.38 1.30
N GLU A 249 34.28 -16.60 0.27
CA GLU A 249 35.38 -16.86 -0.66
C GLU A 249 36.75 -16.80 0.03
N GLY A 250 36.91 -15.87 0.97
CA GLY A 250 38.12 -15.72 1.78
C GLY A 250 38.29 -16.74 2.91
N GLY A 251 37.26 -17.59 3.17
CA GLY A 251 37.28 -18.61 4.19
C GLY A 251 37.20 -18.07 5.64
N SER A 252 36.76 -16.81 5.82
CA SER A 252 36.55 -16.22 7.14
C SER A 252 35.14 -16.50 7.69
N PHE A 253 34.20 -16.91 6.84
CA PHE A 253 32.89 -17.41 7.24
C PHE A 253 32.64 -18.80 6.64
N PRO A 254 32.13 -19.80 7.44
CA PRO A 254 31.84 -19.69 8.88
C PRO A 254 33.12 -19.70 9.74
N GLY A 255 33.17 -18.87 10.78
CA GLY A 255 34.21 -18.91 11.79
C GLY A 255 33.98 -20.03 12.84
N PRO A 256 34.94 -20.24 13.77
CA PRO A 256 34.80 -21.24 14.85
C PRO A 256 33.51 -21.04 15.67
N GLU A 257 33.09 -19.80 15.88
CA GLU A 257 31.86 -19.43 16.61
C GLU A 257 30.58 -19.86 15.91
N HIS A 258 30.63 -20.07 14.59
CA HIS A 258 29.52 -20.53 13.76
C HIS A 258 29.54 -22.05 13.53
N SER A 259 30.53 -22.77 14.11
CA SER A 259 30.76 -24.19 13.88
C SER A 259 30.70 -24.96 15.21
N ARG A 260 30.41 -26.24 15.14
CA ARG A 260 30.47 -27.16 16.27
C ARG A 260 31.19 -28.44 15.84
N THR A 261 32.24 -28.82 16.55
CA THR A 261 32.89 -30.13 16.47
C THR A 261 32.34 -31.07 17.53
N VAL A 262 32.32 -32.34 17.22
CA VAL A 262 31.98 -33.43 18.15
C VAL A 262 33.12 -34.41 18.11
N ASP A 263 33.90 -34.48 19.18
CA ASP A 263 35.15 -35.24 19.25
C ASP A 263 34.98 -36.75 18.93
N GLU A 264 33.81 -37.32 19.27
CA GLU A 264 33.50 -38.74 18.97
C GLU A 264 33.37 -39.02 17.46
N LEU A 265 33.29 -37.97 16.63
CA LEU A 265 33.20 -38.12 15.13
C LEU A 265 34.57 -38.03 14.48
N ASP A 266 35.62 -37.57 15.15
CA ASP A 266 36.98 -37.45 14.58
C ASP A 266 37.60 -38.80 14.18
N GLU A 267 37.09 -39.91 14.75
CA GLU A 267 37.49 -41.26 14.41
C GLU A 267 36.74 -41.83 13.17
N LEU A 268 35.70 -41.15 12.70
CA LEU A 268 34.86 -41.60 11.60
C LEU A 268 35.25 -40.98 10.24
N TYR A 269 35.95 -39.86 10.25
CA TYR A 269 36.37 -39.07 9.08
C TYR A 269 37.85 -38.69 9.18
#